data_fb29a840f9fc1e76db89b6e7f4979863
#
_entry.id   fb29a840f9fc1e76db89b6e7f4979863
#
_cell.length_a   1.000
_cell.length_b   1.000
_cell.length_c   1.000
_cell.angle_alpha   90.00
_cell.angle_beta   90.00
_cell.angle_gamma   90.00
#
_symmetry.space_group_name_H-M   'P 1'
#
loop_
_entity.id
_entity.type
_entity.pdbx_description
1 polymer ?
#
loop_
_entity_poly.entity_id
_entity_poly.type
_entity_poly.pdbx_seq_one_letter_code
_entity_poly.pdbx_strand_id
1 'polypeptide(L)'
;MINQEKRNPLLPILLVNFIGTLGFSIVLPFLIFLVMKFGGDAVVYSLLAATYPAFQLLGSPILGKWSDVYGRKKVLLLSNAGTALGWILFLIALVIPYEGTLNVNFVYFGTVMISVPLLFIFLARAIDGITGGNISVANAYLSDVSSDQNRSNNFGKMAISSNLGFILGPALAGILGGTIYGALLPVSTALILSIVTIGVIGFLLKESKPKSNQILISQEGTIRKVFSQECKNCIPPAIGVALKFTDVFKLKHVSFLLILYFLIFLGFNVYYSSFPTHAANALHWSVTQLGIFYAILSGVMVFIQGPVLKKALKKFSEEKLVFIGSVILGANFVSFYSNNIIFICTAVVLFAVGNGLMWPSFMSILSKRAGTVHQGAVQGIAGSFGGIASIIGLIAGGVLYNLIGGATFLVSAAIIFSVFVMSFRLSKK
;
A
#
# COMPACT_ATOMS: atom_id res chain seq x y z
N MET A 1 14.12 -5.61 44.09
CA MET A 1 14.62 -5.22 42.75
C MET A 1 14.05 -6.19 41.75
N ILE A 2 12.90 -5.87 41.18
CA ILE A 2 12.21 -6.71 40.19
C ILE A 2 12.91 -6.50 38.86
N ASN A 3 13.44 -7.59 38.30
CA ASN A 3 14.08 -7.68 37.00
C ASN A 3 13.22 -6.96 35.96
N GLN A 4 13.64 -5.78 35.51
CA GLN A 4 13.16 -5.21 34.28
C GLN A 4 13.73 -6.06 33.14
N GLU A 5 12.99 -7.13 32.77
CA GLU A 5 13.22 -7.83 31.53
C GLU A 5 13.38 -6.78 30.42
N LYS A 6 14.49 -6.81 29.71
CA LYS A 6 14.76 -6.04 28.49
C LYS A 6 13.71 -6.43 27.43
N ARG A 7 12.47 -5.95 27.59
CA ARG A 7 11.44 -6.10 26.55
C ARG A 7 11.97 -5.42 25.30
N ASN A 8 12.19 -6.21 24.27
CA ASN A 8 12.68 -5.75 22.98
C ASN A 8 11.67 -4.72 22.42
N PRO A 9 12.00 -3.41 22.35
CA PRO A 9 11.04 -2.35 21.98
C PRO A 9 10.54 -2.48 20.53
N LEU A 10 11.20 -3.31 19.72
CA LEU A 10 10.88 -3.56 18.33
C LEU A 10 9.71 -4.50 18.12
N LEU A 11 9.56 -5.54 18.96
CA LEU A 11 8.55 -6.58 18.73
C LEU A 11 7.12 -6.02 18.64
N PRO A 12 6.67 -5.12 19.53
CA PRO A 12 5.32 -4.58 19.44
C PRO A 12 5.03 -3.86 18.13
N ILE A 13 5.96 -3.03 17.65
CA ILE A 13 5.73 -2.28 16.39
C ILE A 13 5.78 -3.19 15.16
N LEU A 14 6.60 -4.26 15.18
CA LEU A 14 6.61 -5.26 14.13
C LEU A 14 5.28 -6.05 14.10
N LEU A 15 4.72 -6.39 15.26
CA LEU A 15 3.40 -7.01 15.36
C LEU A 15 2.29 -6.09 14.86
N VAL A 16 2.30 -4.81 15.25
CA VAL A 16 1.35 -3.80 14.74
C VAL A 16 1.40 -3.71 13.23
N ASN A 17 2.60 -3.66 12.66
CA ASN A 17 2.77 -3.60 11.21
C ASN A 17 2.32 -4.89 10.51
N PHE A 18 2.64 -6.06 11.06
CA PHE A 18 2.21 -7.35 10.55
C PHE A 18 0.68 -7.45 10.52
N ILE A 19 0.03 -7.20 11.67
CA ILE A 19 -1.43 -7.33 11.80
C ILE A 19 -2.13 -6.27 10.93
N GLY A 20 -1.61 -5.03 10.89
CA GLY A 20 -2.15 -3.97 10.04
C GLY A 20 -2.09 -4.33 8.55
N THR A 21 -0.95 -4.86 8.08
CA THR A 21 -0.78 -5.28 6.69
C THR A 21 -1.64 -6.50 6.36
N LEU A 22 -1.76 -7.44 7.29
CA LEU A 22 -2.63 -8.61 7.13
C LEU A 22 -4.09 -8.18 7.00
N GLY A 23 -4.57 -7.30 7.88
CA GLY A 23 -5.94 -6.76 7.82
C GLY A 23 -6.22 -6.00 6.52
N PHE A 24 -5.25 -5.22 6.02
CA PHE A 24 -5.37 -4.55 4.72
C PHE A 24 -5.47 -5.55 3.57
N SER A 25 -4.61 -6.55 3.55
CA SER A 25 -4.48 -7.48 2.43
C SER A 25 -5.59 -8.54 2.37
N ILE A 26 -6.26 -8.82 3.49
CA ILE A 26 -7.40 -9.76 3.56
C ILE A 26 -8.58 -9.31 2.68
N VAL A 27 -8.72 -8.00 2.41
CA VAL A 27 -9.81 -7.47 1.59
C VAL A 27 -9.63 -7.78 0.11
N LEU A 28 -8.39 -7.86 -0.36
CA LEU A 28 -8.06 -7.88 -1.79
C LEU A 28 -8.81 -8.96 -2.60
N PRO A 29 -8.90 -10.23 -2.14
CA PRO A 29 -9.54 -11.26 -2.94
C PRO A 29 -11.06 -11.18 -3.00
N PHE A 30 -11.74 -10.65 -1.98
CA PHE A 30 -13.20 -10.70 -1.93
C PHE A 30 -13.90 -9.40 -2.32
N LEU A 31 -13.18 -8.27 -2.39
CA LEU A 31 -13.77 -6.95 -2.63
C LEU A 31 -14.55 -6.89 -3.94
N ILE A 32 -13.98 -7.45 -5.02
CA ILE A 32 -14.65 -7.49 -6.33
C ILE A 32 -15.97 -8.28 -6.28
N PHE A 33 -15.99 -9.42 -5.57
CA PHE A 33 -17.18 -10.24 -5.46
C PHE A 33 -18.29 -9.54 -4.65
N LEU A 34 -17.92 -8.73 -3.65
CA LEU A 34 -18.88 -7.88 -2.95
C LEU A 34 -19.44 -6.78 -3.83
N VAL A 35 -18.58 -6.11 -4.60
CA VAL A 35 -19.02 -5.08 -5.54
C VAL A 35 -20.02 -5.67 -6.53
N MET A 36 -19.72 -6.84 -7.12
CA MET A 36 -20.63 -7.53 -8.04
C MET A 36 -21.93 -7.97 -7.35
N LYS A 37 -21.83 -8.51 -6.11
CA LYS A 37 -23.00 -8.91 -5.32
C LYS A 37 -23.95 -7.74 -5.06
N PHE A 38 -23.42 -6.53 -4.89
CA PHE A 38 -24.19 -5.32 -4.63
C PHE A 38 -24.49 -4.49 -5.90
N GLY A 39 -24.40 -5.12 -7.09
CA GLY A 39 -24.81 -4.53 -8.35
C GLY A 39 -23.79 -3.57 -8.99
N GLY A 40 -22.56 -3.50 -8.46
CA GLY A 40 -21.48 -2.71 -9.05
C GLY A 40 -20.72 -3.50 -10.13
N ASP A 41 -20.01 -2.76 -10.97
CA ASP A 41 -19.18 -3.25 -12.07
C ASP A 41 -17.67 -3.00 -11.84
N ALA A 42 -16.86 -3.18 -12.88
CA ALA A 42 -15.42 -2.94 -12.84
C ALA A 42 -15.07 -1.49 -12.51
N VAL A 43 -15.90 -0.52 -12.92
CA VAL A 43 -15.68 0.91 -12.63
C VAL A 43 -15.94 1.17 -11.16
N VAL A 44 -17.05 0.67 -10.60
CA VAL A 44 -17.36 0.78 -9.17
C VAL A 44 -16.26 0.15 -8.33
N TYR A 45 -15.80 -1.05 -8.71
CA TYR A 45 -14.69 -1.72 -8.03
C TYR A 45 -13.42 -0.87 -8.04
N SER A 46 -13.06 -0.29 -9.17
CA SER A 46 -11.85 0.51 -9.31
C SER A 46 -11.91 1.82 -8.51
N LEU A 47 -13.06 2.49 -8.51
CA LEU A 47 -13.31 3.67 -7.68
C LEU A 47 -13.21 3.33 -6.20
N LEU A 48 -13.80 2.21 -5.79
CA LEU A 48 -13.74 1.73 -4.42
C LEU A 48 -12.30 1.36 -4.00
N ALA A 49 -11.55 0.69 -4.87
CA ALA A 49 -10.15 0.37 -4.64
C ALA A 49 -9.28 1.63 -4.53
N ALA A 50 -9.56 2.67 -5.32
CA ALA A 50 -8.85 3.95 -5.31
C ALA A 50 -9.21 4.83 -4.09
N THR A 51 -10.36 4.60 -3.45
CA THR A 51 -10.81 5.41 -2.31
C THR A 51 -9.81 5.37 -1.16
N TYR A 52 -9.34 4.19 -0.76
CA TYR A 52 -8.37 4.06 0.32
C TYR A 52 -7.08 4.86 0.07
N PRO A 53 -6.32 4.66 -1.02
CA PRO A 53 -5.09 5.40 -1.26
C PRO A 53 -5.34 6.91 -1.47
N ALA A 54 -6.50 7.32 -2.00
CA ALA A 54 -6.85 8.73 -2.15
C ALA A 54 -6.97 9.42 -0.78
N PHE A 55 -7.71 8.83 0.14
CA PHE A 55 -7.86 9.37 1.49
C PHE A 55 -6.58 9.22 2.32
N GLN A 56 -5.80 8.16 2.11
CA GLN A 56 -4.50 7.97 2.75
C GLN A 56 -3.49 9.05 2.34
N LEU A 57 -3.50 9.47 1.08
CA LEU A 57 -2.64 10.54 0.59
C LEU A 57 -2.91 11.87 1.34
N LEU A 58 -4.17 12.11 1.72
CA LEU A 58 -4.59 13.28 2.51
C LEU A 58 -4.30 13.07 4.00
N GLY A 59 -4.59 11.89 4.54
CA GLY A 59 -4.49 11.59 5.97
C GLY A 59 -3.05 11.44 6.47
N SER A 60 -2.16 10.82 5.67
CA SER A 60 -0.78 10.52 6.10
C SER A 60 0.03 11.73 6.53
N PRO A 61 0.04 12.88 5.83
CA PRO A 61 0.75 14.07 6.29
C PRO A 61 0.17 14.66 7.58
N ILE A 62 -1.14 14.58 7.76
CA ILE A 62 -1.85 15.08 8.95
C ILE A 62 -1.46 14.25 10.16
N LEU A 63 -1.60 12.92 10.06
CA LEU A 63 -1.27 11.98 11.13
C LEU A 63 0.22 11.98 11.43
N GLY A 64 1.08 12.14 10.43
CA GLY A 64 2.51 12.31 10.60
C GLY A 64 2.84 13.51 11.51
N LYS A 65 2.30 14.70 11.18
CA LYS A 65 2.47 15.92 11.99
C LYS A 65 1.88 15.76 13.38
N TRP A 66 0.69 15.19 13.52
CA TRP A 66 0.08 14.94 14.83
C TRP A 66 0.92 13.99 15.67
N SER A 67 1.55 12.99 15.07
CA SER A 67 2.41 12.07 15.80
C SER A 67 3.70 12.72 16.31
N ASP A 68 4.16 13.79 15.66
CA ASP A 68 5.27 14.61 16.14
C ASP A 68 4.88 15.46 17.36
N VAL A 69 3.65 15.92 17.43
CA VAL A 69 3.14 16.81 18.48
C VAL A 69 2.58 16.02 19.67
N TYR A 70 1.67 15.08 19.39
CA TYR A 70 0.91 14.37 20.43
C TYR A 70 1.53 13.04 20.87
N GLY A 71 2.59 12.60 20.19
CA GLY A 71 3.27 11.32 20.41
C GLY A 71 2.85 10.23 19.45
N ARG A 72 3.77 9.31 19.19
CA ARG A 72 3.59 8.22 18.19
C ARG A 72 2.49 7.25 18.60
N LYS A 73 2.51 6.81 19.85
CA LYS A 73 1.55 5.82 20.39
C LYS A 73 0.11 6.29 20.28
N LYS A 74 -0.18 7.54 20.65
CA LYS A 74 -1.54 8.08 20.63
C LYS A 74 -2.09 8.15 19.21
N VAL A 75 -1.28 8.57 18.24
CA VAL A 75 -1.70 8.67 16.85
C VAL A 75 -1.84 7.29 16.20
N LEU A 76 -1.00 6.32 16.57
CA LEU A 76 -1.18 4.91 16.15
C LEU A 76 -2.50 4.32 16.70
N LEU A 77 -2.86 4.63 17.96
CA LEU A 77 -4.16 4.22 18.53
C LEU A 77 -5.32 4.83 17.76
N LEU A 78 -5.28 6.14 17.49
CA LEU A 78 -6.30 6.84 16.71
C LEU A 78 -6.44 6.24 15.30
N SER A 79 -5.33 5.99 14.63
CA SER A 79 -5.29 5.39 13.30
C SER A 79 -5.94 4.00 13.30
N ASN A 80 -5.56 3.13 14.22
CA ASN A 80 -6.14 1.78 14.29
C ASN A 80 -7.60 1.78 14.78
N ALA A 81 -8.02 2.76 15.60
CA ALA A 81 -9.44 2.94 15.94
C ALA A 81 -10.27 3.32 14.70
N GLY A 82 -9.73 4.19 13.83
CA GLY A 82 -10.35 4.51 12.54
C GLY A 82 -10.46 3.29 11.61
N THR A 83 -9.41 2.48 11.53
CA THR A 83 -9.45 1.20 10.79
C THR A 83 -10.51 0.26 11.37
N ALA A 84 -10.62 0.13 12.70
CA ALA A 84 -11.65 -0.69 13.33
C ALA A 84 -13.07 -0.16 13.02
N LEU A 85 -13.27 1.17 13.04
CA LEU A 85 -14.53 1.80 12.63
C LEU A 85 -14.86 1.50 11.16
N GLY A 86 -13.85 1.55 10.28
CA GLY A 86 -13.99 1.13 8.88
C GLY A 86 -14.51 -0.31 8.78
N TRP A 87 -13.95 -1.26 9.53
CA TRP A 87 -14.43 -2.65 9.53
C TRP A 87 -15.84 -2.81 10.07
N ILE A 88 -16.23 -2.03 11.10
CA ILE A 88 -17.62 -2.00 11.60
C ILE A 88 -18.57 -1.54 10.50
N LEU A 89 -18.26 -0.45 9.79
CA LEU A 89 -19.06 0.02 8.66
C LEU A 89 -19.15 -1.01 7.54
N PHE A 90 -18.06 -1.72 7.31
CA PHE A 90 -18.03 -2.81 6.32
C PHE A 90 -18.97 -3.96 6.73
N LEU A 91 -18.96 -4.36 8.01
CA LEU A 91 -19.90 -5.36 8.54
C LEU A 91 -21.35 -4.90 8.41
N ILE A 92 -21.63 -3.63 8.73
CA ILE A 92 -22.96 -3.03 8.56
C ILE A 92 -23.39 -3.14 7.09
N ALA A 93 -22.52 -2.83 6.14
CA ALA A 93 -22.80 -2.96 4.72
C ALA A 93 -23.21 -4.39 4.29
N LEU A 94 -22.66 -5.42 4.97
CA LEU A 94 -22.99 -6.82 4.67
C LEU A 94 -24.38 -7.26 5.17
N VAL A 95 -24.94 -6.53 6.14
CA VAL A 95 -26.23 -6.85 6.78
C VAL A 95 -27.39 -5.99 6.21
N ILE A 96 -27.08 -4.81 5.67
CA ILE A 96 -28.08 -3.93 5.06
C ILE A 96 -28.72 -4.62 3.85
N PRO A 97 -30.06 -4.65 3.74
CA PRO A 97 -30.73 -5.17 2.56
C PRO A 97 -30.30 -4.44 1.29
N TYR A 98 -30.16 -5.19 0.21
CA TYR A 98 -29.88 -4.65 -1.12
C TYR A 98 -31.18 -4.11 -1.74
N GLU A 99 -31.67 -2.99 -1.19
CA GLU A 99 -32.87 -2.29 -1.68
C GLU A 99 -32.48 -0.84 -2.02
N GLY A 100 -32.72 -0.48 -3.27
CA GLY A 100 -32.44 0.87 -3.77
C GLY A 100 -31.03 1.07 -4.33
N THR A 101 -30.97 1.58 -5.56
CA THR A 101 -29.75 2.00 -6.24
C THR A 101 -29.80 3.48 -6.52
N LEU A 102 -28.70 4.17 -6.27
CA LEU A 102 -28.47 5.53 -6.73
C LEU A 102 -27.79 5.45 -8.08
N ASN A 103 -28.43 6.02 -9.11
CA ASN A 103 -27.82 6.13 -10.44
C ASN A 103 -27.05 7.46 -10.50
N VAL A 104 -25.73 7.37 -10.53
CA VAL A 104 -24.87 8.55 -10.67
C VAL A 104 -24.34 8.58 -12.10
N ASN A 105 -24.72 9.62 -12.84
CA ASN A 105 -24.26 9.81 -14.20
C ASN A 105 -22.93 10.58 -14.18
N PHE A 106 -21.87 9.93 -14.59
CA PHE A 106 -20.57 10.57 -14.81
C PHE A 106 -20.38 10.84 -16.29
N VAL A 107 -19.91 12.05 -16.62
CA VAL A 107 -19.70 12.49 -18.02
C VAL A 107 -18.78 11.55 -18.81
N TYR A 108 -17.78 10.94 -18.14
CA TYR A 108 -16.78 10.09 -18.77
C TYR A 108 -16.94 8.59 -18.46
N PHE A 109 -17.73 8.22 -17.45
CA PHE A 109 -17.84 6.83 -16.97
C PHE A 109 -19.22 6.22 -17.23
N GLY A 110 -20.16 7.00 -17.80
CA GLY A 110 -21.54 6.58 -17.96
C GLY A 110 -22.34 6.56 -16.66
N THR A 111 -23.44 5.82 -16.64
CA THR A 111 -24.28 5.66 -15.45
C THR A 111 -23.69 4.59 -14.54
N VAL A 112 -23.23 4.99 -13.37
CA VAL A 112 -22.72 4.10 -12.34
C VAL A 112 -23.81 3.85 -11.30
N MET A 113 -24.14 2.57 -11.08
CA MET A 113 -25.12 2.18 -10.06
C MET A 113 -24.42 1.99 -8.71
N ILE A 114 -24.82 2.75 -7.74
CA ILE A 114 -24.28 2.65 -6.37
C ILE A 114 -25.42 2.28 -5.44
N SER A 115 -25.37 1.10 -4.86
CA SER A 115 -26.32 0.66 -3.84
C SER A 115 -25.95 1.20 -2.45
N VAL A 116 -26.92 1.21 -1.53
CA VAL A 116 -26.69 1.63 -0.14
C VAL A 116 -25.54 0.84 0.52
N PRO A 117 -25.45 -0.50 0.42
CA PRO A 117 -24.27 -1.24 0.92
C PRO A 117 -22.96 -0.75 0.36
N LEU A 118 -22.88 -0.44 -0.95
CA LEU A 118 -21.67 0.08 -1.59
C LEU A 118 -21.26 1.44 -1.01
N LEU A 119 -22.22 2.34 -0.71
CA LEU A 119 -21.93 3.61 -0.05
C LEU A 119 -21.28 3.41 1.31
N PHE A 120 -21.76 2.46 2.11
CA PHE A 120 -21.14 2.12 3.40
C PHE A 120 -19.70 1.57 3.21
N ILE A 121 -19.46 0.76 2.17
CA ILE A 121 -18.13 0.27 1.87
C ILE A 121 -17.21 1.40 1.39
N PHE A 122 -17.70 2.34 0.57
CA PHE A 122 -16.96 3.55 0.20
C PHE A 122 -16.59 4.39 1.43
N LEU A 123 -17.54 4.61 2.33
CA LEU A 123 -17.32 5.34 3.58
C LEU A 123 -16.30 4.62 4.47
N ALA A 124 -16.43 3.30 4.60
CA ALA A 124 -15.49 2.47 5.33
C ALA A 124 -14.05 2.62 4.79
N ARG A 125 -13.90 2.56 3.45
CA ARG A 125 -12.59 2.73 2.79
C ARG A 125 -12.05 4.15 2.91
N ALA A 126 -12.92 5.17 2.90
CA ALA A 126 -12.53 6.56 3.09
C ALA A 126 -12.03 6.82 4.52
N ILE A 127 -12.76 6.34 5.54
CA ILE A 127 -12.36 6.46 6.94
C ILE A 127 -11.06 5.69 7.21
N ASP A 128 -10.96 4.43 6.75
CA ASP A 128 -9.75 3.64 6.87
C ASP A 128 -8.57 4.31 6.14
N GLY A 129 -8.80 4.90 4.97
CA GLY A 129 -7.79 5.66 4.23
C GLY A 129 -7.31 6.89 4.99
N ILE A 130 -8.20 7.79 5.43
CA ILE A 130 -7.81 9.03 6.11
C ILE A 130 -7.11 8.76 7.45
N THR A 131 -7.47 7.68 8.10
CA THR A 131 -6.81 7.21 9.32
C THR A 131 -5.63 6.29 9.04
N GLY A 132 -5.45 5.83 7.80
CA GLY A 132 -4.40 4.90 7.34
C GLY A 132 -2.97 5.45 7.30
N GLY A 133 -2.71 6.57 7.99
CA GLY A 133 -1.36 7.11 8.19
C GLY A 133 -0.48 6.29 9.14
N ASN A 134 -0.96 5.15 9.63
CA ASN A 134 -0.25 4.25 10.53
C ASN A 134 1.11 3.81 10.00
N ILE A 135 1.26 3.61 8.68
CA ILE A 135 2.54 3.21 8.06
C ILE A 135 3.60 4.30 8.27
N SER A 136 3.26 5.57 8.01
CA SER A 136 4.19 6.68 8.18
C SER A 136 4.56 6.89 9.65
N VAL A 137 3.59 6.79 10.56
CA VAL A 137 3.79 6.92 12.00
C VAL A 137 4.56 5.72 12.56
N ALA A 138 4.30 4.49 12.08
CA ALA A 138 5.04 3.29 12.47
C ALA A 138 6.50 3.35 12.02
N ASN A 139 6.77 3.83 10.80
CA ASN A 139 8.12 4.06 10.32
C ASN A 139 8.86 5.14 11.13
N ALA A 140 8.17 6.21 11.51
CA ALA A 140 8.71 7.24 12.38
C ALA A 140 9.02 6.69 13.79
N TYR A 141 8.09 5.91 14.36
CA TYR A 141 8.32 5.20 15.63
C TYR A 141 9.55 4.29 15.56
N LEU A 142 9.64 3.48 14.49
CA LEU A 142 10.76 2.57 14.27
C LEU A 142 12.09 3.32 14.17
N SER A 143 12.09 4.47 13.49
CA SER A 143 13.25 5.35 13.41
C SER A 143 13.65 5.89 14.78
N ASP A 144 12.66 6.31 15.60
CA ASP A 144 12.88 6.89 16.92
C ASP A 144 13.51 5.86 17.92
N VAL A 145 13.15 4.57 17.80
CA VAL A 145 13.64 3.50 18.69
C VAL A 145 14.87 2.77 18.14
N SER A 146 15.33 3.11 16.94
CA SER A 146 16.47 2.47 16.28
C SER A 146 17.73 3.33 16.43
N SER A 147 18.84 2.70 16.87
CA SER A 147 20.17 3.33 16.74
C SER A 147 20.59 3.39 15.26
N ASP A 148 21.46 4.31 14.90
CA ASP A 148 21.95 4.48 13.53
C ASP A 148 22.59 3.22 12.97
N GLN A 149 23.28 2.44 13.80
CA GLN A 149 23.89 1.16 13.42
C GLN A 149 22.87 0.08 13.09
N ASN A 150 21.72 0.06 13.78
CA ASN A 150 20.69 -0.98 13.65
C ASN A 150 19.50 -0.55 12.80
N ARG A 151 19.42 0.73 12.37
CA ARG A 151 18.28 1.29 11.64
C ARG A 151 17.95 0.48 10.40
N SER A 152 18.91 0.22 9.53
CA SER A 152 18.71 -0.55 8.29
C SER A 152 18.19 -1.96 8.56
N ASN A 153 18.76 -2.66 9.57
CA ASN A 153 18.31 -4.00 9.95
C ASN A 153 16.87 -3.99 10.51
N ASN A 154 16.52 -2.98 11.29
CA ASN A 154 15.18 -2.86 11.87
C ASN A 154 14.12 -2.55 10.80
N PHE A 155 14.41 -1.69 9.82
CA PHE A 155 13.55 -1.47 8.65
C PHE A 155 13.44 -2.73 7.79
N GLY A 156 14.51 -3.53 7.67
CA GLY A 156 14.46 -4.85 7.04
C GLY A 156 13.48 -5.81 7.76
N LYS A 157 13.50 -5.85 9.09
CA LYS A 157 12.51 -6.64 9.87
C LYS A 157 11.09 -6.14 9.68
N MET A 158 10.89 -4.81 9.58
CA MET A 158 9.59 -4.21 9.29
C MET A 158 9.05 -4.65 7.92
N ALA A 159 9.92 -4.64 6.90
CA ALA A 159 9.56 -5.12 5.56
C ALA A 159 9.18 -6.61 5.54
N ILE A 160 9.92 -7.45 6.27
CA ILE A 160 9.58 -8.88 6.44
C ILE A 160 8.21 -9.03 7.10
N SER A 161 7.95 -8.25 8.14
CA SER A 161 6.66 -8.23 8.84
C SER A 161 5.51 -7.87 7.90
N SER A 162 5.66 -6.83 7.07
CA SER A 162 4.67 -6.45 6.05
C SER A 162 4.48 -7.57 5.01
N ASN A 163 5.56 -8.14 4.50
CA ASN A 163 5.49 -9.20 3.48
C ASN A 163 4.74 -10.44 4.00
N LEU A 164 4.96 -10.83 5.26
CA LEU A 164 4.21 -11.92 5.89
C LEU A 164 2.71 -11.60 5.97
N GLY A 165 2.34 -10.35 6.29
CA GLY A 165 0.95 -9.90 6.27
C GLY A 165 0.33 -10.02 4.87
N PHE A 166 1.04 -9.59 3.82
CA PHE A 166 0.59 -9.69 2.42
C PHE A 166 0.47 -11.14 1.92
N ILE A 167 1.22 -12.10 2.48
CA ILE A 167 1.08 -13.52 2.13
C ILE A 167 -0.14 -14.11 2.82
N LEU A 168 -0.24 -13.90 4.14
CA LEU A 168 -1.25 -14.57 4.96
C LEU A 168 -2.63 -13.95 4.79
N GLY A 169 -2.75 -12.65 4.50
CA GLY A 169 -4.03 -11.98 4.33
C GLY A 169 -4.89 -12.56 3.20
N PRO A 170 -4.41 -12.62 1.94
CA PRO A 170 -5.15 -13.22 0.85
C PRO A 170 -5.43 -14.71 1.04
N ALA A 171 -4.50 -15.45 1.66
CA ALA A 171 -4.70 -16.86 2.00
C ALA A 171 -5.88 -17.04 2.98
N LEU A 172 -5.90 -16.24 4.05
CA LEU A 172 -7.01 -16.23 5.01
C LEU A 172 -8.31 -15.79 4.36
N ALA A 173 -8.29 -14.77 3.50
CA ALA A 173 -9.46 -14.31 2.78
C ALA A 173 -10.05 -15.42 1.88
N GLY A 174 -9.19 -16.16 1.17
CA GLY A 174 -9.61 -17.27 0.32
C GLY A 174 -10.23 -18.43 1.12
N ILE A 175 -9.62 -18.78 2.24
CA ILE A 175 -10.12 -19.85 3.13
C ILE A 175 -11.44 -19.41 3.79
N LEU A 176 -11.47 -18.26 4.42
CA LEU A 176 -12.62 -17.77 5.17
C LEU A 176 -13.78 -17.36 4.26
N GLY A 177 -13.48 -16.70 3.13
CA GLY A 177 -14.46 -16.24 2.15
C GLY A 177 -15.10 -17.37 1.34
N GLY A 178 -14.47 -18.55 1.27
CA GLY A 178 -15.01 -19.74 0.65
C GLY A 178 -16.01 -20.52 1.52
N THR A 179 -16.26 -20.09 2.75
CA THR A 179 -17.22 -20.69 3.65
C THR A 179 -18.66 -20.25 3.37
N ILE A 180 -19.65 -20.90 4.00
CA ILE A 180 -21.06 -20.52 3.91
C ILE A 180 -21.35 -19.09 4.39
N TYR A 181 -20.47 -18.52 5.23
CA TYR A 181 -20.58 -17.16 5.74
C TYR A 181 -20.01 -16.10 4.77
N GLY A 182 -19.34 -16.54 3.67
CA GLY A 182 -18.81 -15.66 2.64
C GLY A 182 -17.92 -14.55 3.20
N ALA A 183 -18.14 -13.31 2.78
CA ALA A 183 -17.33 -12.16 3.19
C ALA A 183 -17.46 -11.79 4.69
N LEU A 184 -18.46 -12.29 5.40
CA LEU A 184 -18.65 -11.97 6.82
C LEU A 184 -17.45 -12.40 7.67
N LEU A 185 -16.93 -13.61 7.44
CA LEU A 185 -15.77 -14.12 8.21
C LEU A 185 -14.49 -13.34 7.97
N PRO A 186 -14.04 -13.08 6.73
CA PRO A 186 -12.85 -12.25 6.50
C PRO A 186 -12.96 -10.86 7.12
N VAL A 187 -14.12 -10.20 7.00
CA VAL A 187 -14.34 -8.84 7.55
C VAL A 187 -14.35 -8.86 9.07
N SER A 188 -15.03 -9.84 9.69
CA SER A 188 -15.03 -10.00 11.15
C SER A 188 -13.62 -10.30 11.67
N THR A 189 -12.86 -11.13 10.96
CA THR A 189 -11.45 -11.43 11.29
C THR A 189 -10.61 -10.16 11.23
N ALA A 190 -10.78 -9.32 10.21
CA ALA A 190 -10.06 -8.05 10.09
C ALA A 190 -10.42 -7.07 11.23
N LEU A 191 -11.68 -7.02 11.65
CA LEU A 191 -12.10 -6.25 12.82
C LEU A 191 -11.45 -6.76 14.11
N ILE A 192 -11.46 -8.08 14.34
CA ILE A 192 -10.81 -8.69 15.51
C ILE A 192 -9.31 -8.37 15.52
N LEU A 193 -8.64 -8.49 14.37
CA LEU A 193 -7.23 -8.15 14.22
C LEU A 193 -6.97 -6.67 14.54
N SER A 194 -7.85 -5.76 14.12
CA SER A 194 -7.73 -4.33 14.44
C SER A 194 -7.88 -4.07 15.94
N ILE A 195 -8.82 -4.76 16.61
CA ILE A 195 -9.00 -4.67 18.08
C ILE A 195 -7.75 -5.22 18.79
N VAL A 196 -7.22 -6.36 18.34
CA VAL A 196 -5.97 -6.93 18.87
C VAL A 196 -4.80 -5.95 18.70
N THR A 197 -4.72 -5.28 17.54
CA THR A 197 -3.69 -4.28 17.28
C THR A 197 -3.80 -3.09 18.23
N ILE A 198 -5.02 -2.59 18.49
CA ILE A 198 -5.27 -1.54 19.47
C ILE A 198 -4.80 -1.99 20.86
N GLY A 199 -5.08 -3.24 21.25
CA GLY A 199 -4.58 -3.84 22.49
C GLY A 199 -3.05 -3.90 22.54
N VAL A 200 -2.40 -4.37 21.48
CA VAL A 200 -0.93 -4.43 21.38
C VAL A 200 -0.33 -3.02 21.52
N ILE A 201 -0.87 -2.02 20.81
CA ILE A 201 -0.42 -0.64 20.93
C ILE A 201 -0.64 -0.11 22.35
N GLY A 202 -1.85 -0.34 22.91
CA GLY A 202 -2.22 0.17 24.23
C GLY A 202 -1.35 -0.38 25.37
N PHE A 203 -1.11 -1.68 25.39
CA PHE A 203 -0.46 -2.35 26.51
C PHE A 203 1.02 -2.63 26.30
N LEU A 204 1.46 -2.89 25.06
CA LEU A 204 2.84 -3.31 24.79
C LEU A 204 3.70 -2.21 24.20
N LEU A 205 3.13 -1.29 23.42
CA LEU A 205 3.89 -0.21 22.80
C LEU A 205 4.15 0.90 23.81
N LYS A 206 5.42 1.25 24.01
CA LYS A 206 5.81 2.42 24.81
C LYS A 206 5.86 3.65 23.91
N GLU A 207 5.65 4.85 24.47
CA GLU A 207 5.85 6.08 23.72
C GLU A 207 7.33 6.23 23.35
N SER A 208 7.63 6.52 22.07
CA SER A 208 9.02 6.62 21.59
C SER A 208 9.62 8.00 21.79
N LYS A 209 8.81 9.05 21.77
CA LYS A 209 9.24 10.40 22.10
C LYS A 209 8.97 10.68 23.57
N PRO A 210 10.02 10.99 24.37
CA PRO A 210 9.79 11.62 25.65
C PRO A 210 9.01 12.92 25.38
N LYS A 211 8.04 13.26 26.23
CA LYS A 211 7.34 14.55 26.20
C LYS A 211 8.44 15.65 26.16
N SER A 212 8.80 16.09 24.97
CA SER A 212 9.63 17.26 24.81
C SER A 212 8.89 18.40 25.49
N ASN A 213 9.59 19.10 26.39
CA ASN A 213 9.08 20.19 27.16
C ASN A 213 8.06 21.00 26.38
N GLN A 214 6.89 21.14 26.99
CA GLN A 214 5.76 21.91 26.51
C GLN A 214 6.23 23.24 25.90
N ILE A 215 6.37 23.27 24.58
CA ILE A 215 6.24 24.51 23.87
C ILE A 215 4.76 24.83 23.99
N LEU A 216 4.45 25.82 24.81
CA LEU A 216 3.11 26.39 25.00
C LEU A 216 2.50 26.68 23.63
N ILE A 217 1.72 25.72 23.12
CA ILE A 217 0.84 25.93 21.98
C ILE A 217 -0.35 26.68 22.58
N SER A 218 -0.36 27.98 22.41
CA SER A 218 -1.52 28.80 22.72
C SER A 218 -2.76 28.23 22.03
N GLN A 219 -3.84 28.11 22.78
CA GLN A 219 -5.12 27.45 22.45
C GLN A 219 -5.93 28.11 21.33
N GLU A 220 -5.34 28.64 20.28
CA GLU A 220 -6.11 29.25 19.22
C GLU A 220 -5.99 28.44 17.90
N GLY A 221 -7.10 27.82 17.50
CA GLY A 221 -7.37 27.41 16.14
C GLY A 221 -6.68 26.14 15.64
N THR A 222 -6.89 24.99 16.28
CA THR A 222 -6.22 23.71 15.99
C THR A 222 -6.34 23.23 14.53
N ILE A 223 -7.49 23.39 13.87
CA ILE A 223 -7.70 22.92 12.50
C ILE A 223 -7.04 23.84 11.48
N ARG A 224 -7.06 25.16 11.70
CA ARG A 224 -6.49 26.15 10.76
C ARG A 224 -4.96 26.11 10.73
N LYS A 225 -4.29 25.70 11.84
CA LYS A 225 -2.82 25.56 11.94
C LYS A 225 -2.28 24.27 11.33
N VAL A 226 -3.10 23.24 11.12
CA VAL A 226 -2.67 22.00 10.45
C VAL A 226 -2.49 22.22 8.95
N PHE A 227 -3.27 23.12 8.34
CA PHE A 227 -3.22 23.43 6.90
C PHE A 227 -2.40 24.68 6.58
N SER A 228 -2.19 25.61 7.50
CA SER A 228 -1.31 26.77 7.30
C SER A 228 0.09 26.45 7.81
N GLN A 229 1.01 26.44 6.90
CA GLN A 229 2.45 26.36 7.17
C GLN A 229 2.86 27.56 8.01
N GLU A 230 3.36 27.37 9.14
CA GLU A 230 4.38 28.20 9.78
C GLU A 230 4.44 27.86 11.26
N CYS A 231 5.31 26.91 11.55
CA CYS A 231 5.87 26.84 12.90
C CYS A 231 6.99 27.91 12.95
N LYS A 232 6.64 29.15 13.30
CA LYS A 232 7.60 30.27 13.36
C LYS A 232 8.70 30.10 14.41
N ASN A 233 8.58 29.11 15.32
CA ASN A 233 9.52 28.88 16.41
C ASN A 233 9.86 27.40 16.60
N CYS A 234 9.85 26.60 15.53
CA CYS A 234 10.51 25.31 15.59
C CYS A 234 12.00 25.55 15.60
N ILE A 235 12.68 25.22 16.67
CA ILE A 235 14.15 25.09 16.69
C ILE A 235 14.50 24.17 15.53
N PRO A 236 15.28 24.61 14.55
CA PRO A 236 15.69 23.72 13.47
C PRO A 236 16.42 22.55 14.09
N PRO A 237 16.13 21.30 13.69
CA PRO A 237 16.99 20.19 14.08
C PRO A 237 18.40 20.57 13.65
N ALA A 238 19.32 20.51 14.56
CA ALA A 238 20.71 20.80 14.30
C ALA A 238 21.16 19.98 13.09
N ILE A 239 21.53 20.69 12.02
CA ILE A 239 22.18 20.17 10.84
C ILE A 239 21.32 19.20 9.99
N GLY A 240 20.41 19.77 9.22
CA GLY A 240 19.76 19.16 8.09
C GLY A 240 18.86 20.22 7.46
N VAL A 241 19.36 20.90 6.42
CA VAL A 241 18.54 21.82 5.62
C VAL A 241 17.31 21.05 5.16
N ALA A 242 16.14 21.39 5.71
CA ALA A 242 14.87 20.84 5.22
C ALA A 242 14.76 21.26 3.76
N LEU A 243 15.08 20.31 2.85
CA LEU A 243 14.94 20.55 1.42
C LEU A 243 13.48 20.92 1.14
N LYS A 244 13.30 22.07 0.51
CA LYS A 244 11.99 22.39 -0.07
C LYS A 244 11.66 21.34 -1.12
N PHE A 245 10.38 21.05 -1.31
CA PHE A 245 9.90 20.12 -2.35
C PHE A 245 10.59 20.35 -3.70
N THR A 246 10.78 21.62 -4.08
CA THR A 246 11.46 22.06 -5.31
C THR A 246 12.94 21.69 -5.37
N ASP A 247 13.63 21.59 -4.24
CA ASP A 247 15.07 21.33 -4.23
C ASP A 247 15.39 19.85 -4.47
N VAL A 248 14.46 18.95 -4.16
CA VAL A 248 14.59 17.52 -4.48
C VAL A 248 14.63 17.28 -5.99
N PHE A 249 13.89 18.09 -6.77
CA PHE A 249 13.93 18.01 -8.24
C PHE A 249 15.25 18.53 -8.83
N LYS A 250 16.02 19.30 -8.08
CA LYS A 250 17.35 19.76 -8.49
C LYS A 250 18.45 18.70 -8.27
N LEU A 251 18.17 17.65 -7.49
CA LEU A 251 19.11 16.56 -7.29
C LEU A 251 19.31 15.79 -8.59
N LYS A 252 20.57 15.58 -8.95
CA LYS A 252 20.96 14.92 -10.20
C LYS A 252 20.32 13.54 -10.31
N HIS A 253 19.57 13.31 -11.38
CA HIS A 253 18.86 12.06 -11.70
C HIS A 253 17.64 11.71 -10.82
N VAL A 254 17.34 12.43 -9.74
CA VAL A 254 16.20 12.10 -8.87
C VAL A 254 14.87 12.32 -9.59
N SER A 255 14.71 13.39 -10.34
CA SER A 255 13.50 13.65 -11.14
C SER A 255 13.19 12.51 -12.11
N PHE A 256 14.21 11.99 -12.77
CA PHE A 256 14.07 10.84 -13.67
C PHE A 256 13.61 9.57 -12.93
N LEU A 257 14.19 9.32 -11.74
CA LEU A 257 13.77 8.19 -10.91
C LEU A 257 12.34 8.35 -10.38
N LEU A 258 11.89 9.59 -10.08
CA LEU A 258 10.50 9.85 -9.69
C LEU A 258 9.51 9.54 -10.82
N ILE A 259 9.87 9.84 -12.08
CA ILE A 259 9.06 9.47 -13.26
C ILE A 259 9.00 7.95 -13.41
N LEU A 260 10.12 7.24 -13.27
CA LEU A 260 10.13 5.77 -13.29
C LEU A 260 9.28 5.20 -12.15
N TYR A 261 9.38 5.75 -10.94
CA TYR A 261 8.58 5.38 -9.80
C TYR A 261 7.08 5.49 -10.10
N PHE A 262 6.68 6.64 -10.67
CA PHE A 262 5.31 6.91 -11.09
C PHE A 262 4.82 5.88 -12.12
N LEU A 263 5.61 5.61 -13.18
CA LEU A 263 5.24 4.66 -14.22
C LEU A 263 5.14 3.22 -13.71
N ILE A 264 6.04 2.81 -12.83
CA ILE A 264 5.99 1.48 -12.19
C ILE A 264 4.69 1.33 -11.40
N PHE A 265 4.36 2.31 -10.54
CA PHE A 265 3.13 2.29 -9.77
C PHE A 265 1.88 2.36 -10.65
N LEU A 266 1.91 3.18 -11.71
CA LEU A 266 0.81 3.29 -12.67
C LEU A 266 0.53 1.95 -13.35
N GLY A 267 1.52 1.33 -13.96
CA GLY A 267 1.37 0.03 -14.65
C GLY A 267 0.92 -1.08 -13.72
N PHE A 268 1.47 -1.09 -12.50
CA PHE A 268 1.07 -2.03 -11.46
C PHE A 268 -0.39 -1.86 -11.04
N ASN A 269 -0.84 -0.64 -10.80
CA ASN A 269 -2.20 -0.40 -10.30
C ASN A 269 -3.26 -0.54 -11.39
N VAL A 270 -2.93 -0.32 -12.66
CA VAL A 270 -3.80 -0.70 -13.78
C VAL A 270 -4.05 -2.22 -13.76
N TYR A 271 -2.99 -3.03 -13.62
CA TYR A 271 -3.12 -4.48 -13.46
C TYR A 271 -3.90 -4.85 -12.17
N TYR A 272 -3.58 -4.23 -11.05
CA TYR A 272 -4.15 -4.55 -9.74
C TYR A 272 -5.67 -4.32 -9.67
N SER A 273 -6.17 -3.32 -10.40
CA SER A 273 -7.60 -3.05 -10.54
C SER A 273 -8.28 -3.99 -11.53
N SER A 274 -7.60 -4.33 -12.65
CA SER A 274 -8.20 -5.12 -13.73
C SER A 274 -8.23 -6.62 -13.44
N PHE A 275 -7.18 -7.15 -12.78
CA PHE A 275 -7.03 -8.60 -12.63
C PHE A 275 -8.11 -9.27 -11.76
N PRO A 276 -8.52 -8.73 -10.59
CA PRO A 276 -9.61 -9.32 -9.82
C PRO A 276 -10.92 -9.37 -10.59
N THR A 277 -11.21 -8.31 -11.36
CA THR A 277 -12.39 -8.24 -12.24
C THR A 277 -12.30 -9.27 -13.36
N HIS A 278 -11.13 -9.43 -13.97
CA HIS A 278 -10.88 -10.44 -15.00
C HIS A 278 -11.03 -11.86 -14.44
N ALA A 279 -10.47 -12.11 -13.26
CA ALA A 279 -10.60 -13.40 -12.58
C ALA A 279 -12.05 -13.76 -12.29
N ALA A 280 -12.87 -12.80 -11.84
CA ALA A 280 -14.28 -13.03 -11.56
C ALA A 280 -15.11 -13.20 -12.85
N ASN A 281 -14.94 -12.31 -13.85
CA ASN A 281 -15.81 -12.24 -15.03
C ASN A 281 -15.38 -13.18 -16.16
N ALA A 282 -14.09 -13.26 -16.47
CA ALA A 282 -13.57 -14.02 -17.61
C ALA A 282 -13.11 -15.43 -17.24
N LEU A 283 -12.51 -15.58 -16.06
CA LEU A 283 -12.00 -16.88 -15.58
C LEU A 283 -13.02 -17.59 -14.68
N HIS A 284 -14.10 -16.93 -14.29
CA HIS A 284 -15.13 -17.45 -13.38
C HIS A 284 -14.56 -17.99 -12.06
N TRP A 285 -13.51 -17.35 -11.55
CA TRP A 285 -12.89 -17.74 -10.31
C TRP A 285 -13.77 -17.38 -9.10
N SER A 286 -13.69 -18.24 -8.10
CA SER A 286 -14.25 -17.96 -6.77
C SER A 286 -13.28 -17.10 -5.94
N VAL A 287 -13.80 -16.58 -4.81
CA VAL A 287 -12.98 -15.88 -3.79
C VAL A 287 -11.79 -16.74 -3.35
N THR A 288 -12.02 -18.03 -3.15
CA THR A 288 -10.98 -18.99 -2.72
C THR A 288 -9.88 -19.12 -3.76
N GLN A 289 -10.24 -19.28 -5.05
CA GLN A 289 -9.25 -19.40 -6.12
C GLN A 289 -8.40 -18.13 -6.25
N LEU A 290 -9.04 -16.97 -6.19
CA LEU A 290 -8.33 -15.69 -6.24
C LEU A 290 -7.44 -15.50 -4.99
N GLY A 291 -7.89 -15.91 -3.81
CA GLY A 291 -7.12 -15.90 -2.56
C GLY A 291 -5.88 -16.81 -2.64
N ILE A 292 -6.05 -18.04 -3.13
CA ILE A 292 -4.94 -18.99 -3.36
C ILE A 292 -3.93 -18.42 -4.37
N PHE A 293 -4.41 -17.82 -5.46
CA PHE A 293 -3.55 -17.19 -6.45
C PHE A 293 -2.65 -16.13 -5.82
N TYR A 294 -3.23 -15.19 -5.04
CA TYR A 294 -2.44 -14.15 -4.38
C TYR A 294 -1.52 -14.72 -3.29
N ALA A 295 -1.92 -15.76 -2.58
CA ALA A 295 -1.09 -16.42 -1.58
C ALA A 295 0.15 -17.08 -2.23
N ILE A 296 -0.03 -17.80 -3.34
CA ILE A 296 1.06 -18.41 -4.10
C ILE A 296 1.98 -17.31 -4.67
N LEU A 297 1.40 -16.29 -5.29
CA LEU A 297 2.14 -15.15 -5.85
C LEU A 297 3.03 -14.50 -4.80
N SER A 298 2.47 -14.20 -3.63
CA SER A 298 3.20 -13.58 -2.52
C SER A 298 4.29 -14.50 -1.96
N GLY A 299 4.01 -15.79 -1.82
CA GLY A 299 4.99 -16.79 -1.37
C GLY A 299 6.17 -16.91 -2.32
N VAL A 300 5.92 -17.02 -3.62
CA VAL A 300 6.98 -17.06 -4.64
C VAL A 300 7.77 -15.74 -4.65
N MET A 301 7.09 -14.60 -4.50
CA MET A 301 7.75 -13.29 -4.44
C MET A 301 8.73 -13.19 -3.27
N VAL A 302 8.38 -13.68 -2.07
CA VAL A 302 9.29 -13.70 -0.92
C VAL A 302 10.51 -14.57 -1.19
N PHE A 303 10.31 -15.74 -1.83
CA PHE A 303 11.43 -16.58 -2.23
C PHE A 303 12.35 -15.88 -3.25
N ILE A 304 11.79 -15.16 -4.21
CA ILE A 304 12.58 -14.39 -5.19
C ILE A 304 13.33 -13.24 -4.52
N GLN A 305 12.65 -12.44 -3.69
CA GLN A 305 13.25 -11.29 -3.00
C GLN A 305 14.31 -11.68 -1.94
N GLY A 306 14.23 -12.89 -1.41
CA GLY A 306 15.20 -13.43 -0.47
C GLY A 306 16.43 -14.04 -1.17
N PRO A 307 16.47 -15.37 -1.32
CA PRO A 307 17.66 -16.08 -1.80
C PRO A 307 18.00 -15.76 -3.26
N VAL A 308 17.01 -15.58 -4.15
CA VAL A 308 17.27 -15.37 -5.59
C VAL A 308 17.87 -13.99 -5.82
N LEU A 309 17.27 -12.94 -5.29
CA LEU A 309 17.79 -11.56 -5.40
C LEU A 309 19.18 -11.44 -4.80
N LYS A 310 19.43 -12.07 -3.64
CA LYS A 310 20.77 -12.08 -3.01
C LYS A 310 21.82 -12.70 -3.91
N LYS A 311 21.49 -13.78 -4.63
CA LYS A 311 22.41 -14.40 -5.62
C LYS A 311 22.55 -13.55 -6.87
N ALA A 312 21.46 -12.95 -7.34
CA ALA A 312 21.45 -12.09 -8.52
C ALA A 312 22.31 -10.83 -8.34
N LEU A 313 22.25 -10.19 -7.17
CA LEU A 313 23.06 -9.01 -6.82
C LEU A 313 24.57 -9.29 -6.75
N LYS A 314 24.98 -10.56 -6.62
CA LYS A 314 26.40 -10.94 -6.73
C LYS A 314 26.92 -10.96 -8.17
N LYS A 315 26.01 -11.13 -9.16
CA LYS A 315 26.38 -11.29 -10.58
C LYS A 315 26.00 -10.08 -11.45
N PHE A 316 24.96 -9.34 -11.04
CA PHE A 316 24.39 -8.26 -11.84
C PHE A 316 24.30 -6.99 -11.00
N SER A 317 24.47 -5.83 -11.63
CA SER A 317 24.23 -4.55 -10.99
C SER A 317 22.72 -4.32 -10.79
N GLU A 318 22.37 -3.42 -9.87
CA GLU A 318 20.97 -3.06 -9.59
C GLU A 318 20.25 -2.55 -10.85
N GLU A 319 20.95 -1.75 -11.67
CA GLU A 319 20.41 -1.22 -12.92
C GLU A 319 20.06 -2.35 -13.92
N LYS A 320 20.93 -3.37 -14.02
CA LYS A 320 20.65 -4.56 -14.84
C LYS A 320 19.48 -5.36 -14.31
N LEU A 321 19.31 -5.44 -12.98
CA LEU A 321 18.16 -6.13 -12.38
C LEU A 321 16.86 -5.37 -12.58
N VAL A 322 16.87 -4.03 -12.57
CA VAL A 322 15.71 -3.22 -12.97
C VAL A 322 15.35 -3.47 -14.43
N PHE A 323 16.35 -3.50 -15.30
CA PHE A 323 16.16 -3.77 -16.73
C PHE A 323 15.57 -5.17 -16.98
N ILE A 324 16.19 -6.22 -16.46
CA ILE A 324 15.73 -7.61 -16.62
C ILE A 324 14.33 -7.79 -16.00
N GLY A 325 14.15 -7.28 -14.80
CA GLY A 325 12.89 -7.39 -14.07
C GLY A 325 11.73 -6.70 -14.78
N SER A 326 11.96 -5.52 -15.39
CA SER A 326 10.92 -4.81 -16.14
C SER A 326 10.54 -5.53 -17.44
N VAL A 327 11.48 -6.16 -18.16
CA VAL A 327 11.17 -7.00 -19.33
C VAL A 327 10.28 -8.18 -18.93
N ILE A 328 10.70 -8.92 -17.88
CA ILE A 328 9.96 -10.09 -17.40
C ILE A 328 8.56 -9.68 -16.93
N LEU A 329 8.45 -8.57 -16.21
CA LEU A 329 7.16 -8.07 -15.74
C LEU A 329 6.25 -7.58 -16.88
N GLY A 330 6.82 -6.92 -17.90
CA GLY A 330 6.09 -6.54 -19.09
C GLY A 330 5.56 -7.76 -19.87
N ALA A 331 6.40 -8.78 -20.08
CA ALA A 331 5.99 -10.05 -20.69
C ALA A 331 4.93 -10.77 -19.85
N ASN A 332 5.04 -10.71 -18.53
CA ASN A 332 4.03 -11.23 -17.62
C ASN A 332 2.65 -10.61 -17.86
N PHE A 333 2.57 -9.27 -17.97
CA PHE A 333 1.29 -8.62 -18.21
C PHE A 333 0.70 -8.98 -19.59
N VAL A 334 1.52 -9.22 -20.60
CA VAL A 334 1.06 -9.78 -21.88
C VAL A 334 0.45 -11.17 -21.68
N SER A 335 1.03 -12.01 -20.81
CA SER A 335 0.54 -13.37 -20.56
C SER A 335 -0.88 -13.39 -19.97
N PHE A 336 -1.26 -12.38 -19.18
CA PHE A 336 -2.62 -12.27 -18.64
C PHE A 336 -3.70 -11.93 -19.68
N TYR A 337 -3.33 -11.53 -20.89
CA TYR A 337 -4.28 -11.36 -21.99
C TYR A 337 -4.89 -12.69 -22.44
N SER A 338 -4.18 -13.79 -22.23
CA SER A 338 -4.67 -15.15 -22.54
C SER A 338 -5.46 -15.71 -21.35
N ASN A 339 -6.66 -16.25 -21.61
CA ASN A 339 -7.49 -16.93 -20.62
C ASN A 339 -7.02 -18.38 -20.35
N ASN A 340 -5.91 -18.82 -20.95
CA ASN A 340 -5.39 -20.17 -20.75
C ASN A 340 -4.74 -20.31 -19.39
N ILE A 341 -5.13 -21.33 -18.63
CA ILE A 341 -4.64 -21.57 -17.27
C ILE A 341 -3.10 -21.74 -17.20
N ILE A 342 -2.49 -22.31 -18.26
CA ILE A 342 -1.04 -22.48 -18.31
C ILE A 342 -0.35 -21.13 -18.33
N PHE A 343 -0.86 -20.17 -19.12
CA PHE A 343 -0.31 -18.81 -19.14
C PHE A 343 -0.52 -18.08 -17.82
N ILE A 344 -1.64 -18.31 -17.15
CA ILE A 344 -1.93 -17.70 -15.84
C ILE A 344 -1.01 -18.28 -14.77
N CYS A 345 -0.77 -19.59 -14.76
CA CYS A 345 0.17 -20.22 -13.83
C CYS A 345 1.63 -19.76 -14.08
N THR A 346 2.05 -19.64 -15.33
CA THR A 346 3.36 -19.10 -15.69
C THR A 346 3.47 -17.62 -15.31
N ALA A 347 2.38 -16.87 -15.45
CA ALA A 347 2.33 -15.46 -15.08
C ALA A 347 2.61 -15.23 -13.58
N VAL A 348 2.19 -16.12 -12.69
CA VAL A 348 2.54 -16.04 -11.25
C VAL A 348 4.05 -16.02 -11.04
N VAL A 349 4.77 -16.91 -11.72
CA VAL A 349 6.22 -17.01 -11.60
C VAL A 349 6.89 -15.80 -12.25
N LEU A 350 6.46 -15.42 -13.45
CA LEU A 350 7.01 -14.26 -14.16
C LEU A 350 6.79 -12.97 -13.37
N PHE A 351 5.61 -12.79 -12.76
CA PHE A 351 5.32 -11.65 -11.91
C PHE A 351 6.26 -11.59 -10.70
N ALA A 352 6.39 -12.72 -10.00
CA ALA A 352 7.24 -12.79 -8.81
C ALA A 352 8.71 -12.55 -9.15
N VAL A 353 9.21 -13.10 -10.26
CA VAL A 353 10.59 -12.88 -10.72
C VAL A 353 10.78 -11.44 -11.19
N GLY A 354 9.90 -10.95 -12.07
CA GLY A 354 10.01 -9.60 -12.63
C GLY A 354 9.95 -8.53 -11.55
N ASN A 355 8.91 -8.54 -10.72
CA ASN A 355 8.75 -7.57 -9.64
C ASN A 355 9.76 -7.79 -8.51
N GLY A 356 10.04 -9.05 -8.16
CA GLY A 356 10.96 -9.39 -7.08
C GLY A 356 12.41 -8.97 -7.35
N LEU A 357 12.83 -8.91 -8.61
CA LEU A 357 14.15 -8.36 -9.02
C LEU A 357 14.10 -6.86 -9.22
N MET A 358 13.08 -6.35 -9.91
CA MET A 358 12.97 -4.94 -10.30
C MET A 358 12.81 -4.01 -9.10
N TRP A 359 11.80 -4.27 -8.27
CA TRP A 359 11.37 -3.33 -7.25
C TRP A 359 12.42 -3.06 -6.17
N PRO A 360 13.02 -4.08 -5.49
CA PRO A 360 14.05 -3.84 -4.49
C PRO A 360 15.30 -3.17 -5.07
N SER A 361 15.69 -3.55 -6.30
CA SER A 361 16.84 -2.96 -6.99
C SER A 361 16.59 -1.49 -7.33
N PHE A 362 15.40 -1.15 -7.80
CA PHE A 362 14.99 0.22 -8.08
C PHE A 362 15.00 1.09 -6.81
N MET A 363 14.43 0.58 -5.70
CA MET A 363 14.40 1.28 -4.42
C MET A 363 15.82 1.51 -3.87
N SER A 364 16.72 0.57 -4.08
CA SER A 364 18.13 0.73 -3.70
C SER A 364 18.80 1.84 -4.51
N ILE A 365 18.58 1.90 -5.84
CA ILE A 365 19.09 2.97 -6.70
C ILE A 365 18.55 4.33 -6.23
N LEU A 366 17.25 4.44 -6.00
CA LEU A 366 16.62 5.66 -5.52
C LEU A 366 17.23 6.14 -4.20
N SER A 367 17.40 5.22 -3.26
CA SER A 367 17.99 5.50 -1.96
C SER A 367 19.46 5.97 -2.07
N LYS A 368 20.27 5.31 -2.90
CA LYS A 368 21.67 5.67 -3.12
C LYS A 368 21.82 7.04 -3.79
N ARG A 369 20.95 7.37 -4.75
CA ARG A 369 20.98 8.68 -5.46
C ARG A 369 20.46 9.81 -4.57
N ALA A 370 19.60 9.53 -3.62
CA ALA A 370 19.16 10.51 -2.61
C ALA A 370 20.28 10.91 -1.64
N GLY A 371 21.26 10.03 -1.43
CA GLY A 371 22.31 10.21 -0.42
C GLY A 371 21.76 10.14 1.01
N THR A 372 22.64 10.06 1.99
CA THR A 372 22.28 9.87 3.40
C THR A 372 21.47 11.03 3.98
N VAL A 373 21.74 12.26 3.53
CA VAL A 373 21.13 13.49 4.05
C VAL A 373 19.69 13.68 3.55
N HIS A 374 19.38 13.27 2.30
CA HIS A 374 18.12 13.58 1.62
C HIS A 374 17.21 12.37 1.43
N GLN A 375 17.61 11.20 1.91
CA GLN A 375 16.90 9.94 1.70
C GLN A 375 15.43 9.99 2.16
N GLY A 376 15.17 10.57 3.34
CA GLY A 376 13.80 10.69 3.86
C GLY A 376 12.92 11.60 3.00
N ALA A 377 13.43 12.76 2.57
CA ALA A 377 12.71 13.69 1.71
C ALA A 377 12.40 13.09 0.34
N VAL A 378 13.41 12.45 -0.29
CA VAL A 378 13.25 11.79 -1.60
C VAL A 378 12.24 10.65 -1.54
N GLN A 379 12.31 9.79 -0.51
CA GLN A 379 11.35 8.70 -0.34
C GLN A 379 9.94 9.20 -0.03
N GLY A 380 9.79 10.27 0.76
CA GLY A 380 8.49 10.90 1.01
C GLY A 380 7.84 11.43 -0.27
N ILE A 381 8.61 12.12 -1.11
CA ILE A 381 8.15 12.62 -2.40
C ILE A 381 7.83 11.45 -3.35
N ALA A 382 8.71 10.45 -3.43
CA ALA A 382 8.45 9.25 -4.22
C ALA A 382 7.16 8.54 -3.78
N GLY A 383 6.92 8.43 -2.48
CA GLY A 383 5.67 7.91 -1.93
C GLY A 383 4.42 8.70 -2.39
N SER A 384 4.52 10.04 -2.44
CA SER A 384 3.44 10.89 -2.98
C SER A 384 3.19 10.66 -4.48
N PHE A 385 4.27 10.53 -5.27
CA PHE A 385 4.17 10.18 -6.69
C PHE A 385 3.55 8.78 -6.88
N GLY A 386 3.95 7.81 -6.06
CA GLY A 386 3.36 6.47 -6.05
C GLY A 386 1.88 6.47 -5.66
N GLY A 387 1.51 7.27 -4.66
CA GLY A 387 0.10 7.44 -4.25
C GLY A 387 -0.78 8.00 -5.37
N ILE A 388 -0.33 9.07 -6.02
CA ILE A 388 -1.03 9.67 -7.18
C ILE A 388 -1.12 8.66 -8.33
N ALA A 389 -0.01 7.98 -8.66
CA ALA A 389 0.01 6.95 -9.70
C ALA A 389 -0.91 5.77 -9.37
N SER A 390 -1.03 5.41 -8.08
CA SER A 390 -1.94 4.36 -7.64
C SER A 390 -3.40 4.75 -7.85
N ILE A 391 -3.78 5.96 -7.48
CA ILE A 391 -5.16 6.46 -7.68
C ILE A 391 -5.50 6.46 -9.16
N ILE A 392 -4.64 7.06 -9.99
CA ILE A 392 -4.84 7.12 -11.45
C ILE A 392 -4.87 5.71 -12.03
N GLY A 393 -3.93 4.85 -11.67
CA GLY A 393 -3.80 3.50 -12.20
C GLY A 393 -4.98 2.60 -11.82
N LEU A 394 -5.46 2.67 -10.57
CA LEU A 394 -6.63 1.92 -10.13
C LEU A 394 -7.88 2.34 -10.89
N ILE A 395 -8.15 3.65 -11.00
CA ILE A 395 -9.33 4.16 -11.73
C ILE A 395 -9.22 3.81 -13.21
N ALA A 396 -8.06 4.10 -13.82
CA ALA A 396 -7.84 3.81 -15.25
C ALA A 396 -7.97 2.30 -15.54
N GLY A 397 -7.48 1.43 -14.65
CA GLY A 397 -7.56 0.00 -14.83
C GLY A 397 -8.99 -0.52 -14.90
N GLY A 398 -9.88 -0.07 -14.02
CA GLY A 398 -11.28 -0.47 -14.05
C GLY A 398 -12.04 0.08 -15.26
N VAL A 399 -11.79 1.36 -15.62
CA VAL A 399 -12.40 1.99 -16.80
C VAL A 399 -11.93 1.29 -18.08
N LEU A 400 -10.64 1.08 -18.24
CA LEU A 400 -10.08 0.37 -19.38
C LEU A 400 -10.60 -1.07 -19.44
N TYR A 401 -10.71 -1.76 -18.29
CA TYR A 401 -11.25 -3.11 -18.28
C TYR A 401 -12.73 -3.14 -18.73
N ASN A 402 -13.51 -2.16 -18.36
CA ASN A 402 -14.90 -2.04 -18.82
C ASN A 402 -14.99 -1.77 -20.33
N LEU A 403 -14.04 -1.02 -20.90
CA LEU A 403 -14.04 -0.66 -22.33
C LEU A 403 -13.44 -1.73 -23.22
N ILE A 404 -12.32 -2.32 -22.84
CA ILE A 404 -11.49 -3.20 -23.69
C ILE A 404 -11.22 -4.59 -23.08
N GLY A 405 -11.84 -4.91 -21.94
CA GLY A 405 -11.68 -6.20 -21.27
C GLY A 405 -10.23 -6.56 -20.96
N GLY A 406 -9.84 -7.80 -21.23
CA GLY A 406 -8.48 -8.30 -21.01
C GLY A 406 -7.36 -7.55 -21.74
N ALA A 407 -7.67 -6.79 -22.80
CA ALA A 407 -6.68 -5.96 -23.48
C ALA A 407 -6.08 -4.87 -22.57
N THR A 408 -6.71 -4.57 -21.43
CA THR A 408 -6.17 -3.69 -20.38
C THR A 408 -4.80 -4.15 -19.88
N PHE A 409 -4.53 -5.45 -19.86
CA PHE A 409 -3.21 -5.97 -19.47
C PHE A 409 -2.11 -5.58 -20.46
N LEU A 410 -2.44 -5.38 -21.74
CA LEU A 410 -1.49 -4.88 -22.74
C LEU A 410 -1.13 -3.41 -22.46
N VAL A 411 -2.06 -2.62 -21.92
CA VAL A 411 -1.77 -1.25 -21.46
C VAL A 411 -0.80 -1.28 -20.28
N SER A 412 -1.04 -2.14 -19.28
CA SER A 412 -0.08 -2.34 -18.16
C SER A 412 1.29 -2.79 -18.68
N ALA A 413 1.32 -3.72 -19.65
CA ALA A 413 2.55 -4.17 -20.29
C ALA A 413 3.28 -3.03 -21.00
N ALA A 414 2.58 -2.21 -21.79
CA ALA A 414 3.16 -1.07 -22.49
C ALA A 414 3.78 -0.03 -21.53
N ILE A 415 3.11 0.24 -20.40
CA ILE A 415 3.65 1.13 -19.37
C ILE A 415 4.94 0.54 -18.77
N ILE A 416 4.97 -0.76 -18.44
CA ILE A 416 6.17 -1.40 -17.87
C ILE A 416 7.27 -1.55 -18.92
N PHE A 417 6.95 -1.78 -20.19
CA PHE A 417 7.95 -1.73 -21.27
C PHE A 417 8.52 -0.33 -21.48
N SER A 418 7.75 0.74 -21.23
CA SER A 418 8.31 2.09 -21.22
C SER A 418 9.34 2.28 -20.10
N VAL A 419 9.10 1.69 -18.92
CA VAL A 419 10.08 1.64 -17.83
C VAL A 419 11.34 0.88 -18.26
N PHE A 420 11.20 -0.26 -18.95
CA PHE A 420 12.31 -0.99 -19.53
C PHE A 420 13.14 -0.12 -20.48
N VAL A 421 12.50 0.54 -21.44
CA VAL A 421 13.20 1.44 -22.40
C VAL A 421 13.90 2.59 -21.66
N MET A 422 13.25 3.19 -20.68
CA MET A 422 13.84 4.27 -19.89
C MET A 422 14.99 3.77 -19.00
N SER A 423 14.97 2.52 -18.55
CA SER A 423 16.00 1.95 -17.68
C SER A 423 17.39 1.86 -18.33
N PHE A 424 17.50 1.91 -19.67
CA PHE A 424 18.78 2.04 -20.37
C PHE A 424 19.57 3.30 -19.95
N ARG A 425 18.85 4.36 -19.55
CA ARG A 425 19.49 5.59 -19.05
C ARG A 425 20.07 5.44 -17.64
N LEU A 426 19.64 4.42 -16.88
CA LEU A 426 20.19 4.17 -15.54
C LEU A 426 21.62 3.64 -15.59
N SER A 427 21.98 2.90 -16.65
CA SER A 427 23.31 2.31 -16.83
C SER A 427 24.33 3.27 -17.46
N LYS A 428 23.87 4.37 -18.06
CA LYS A 428 24.78 5.43 -18.54
C LYS A 428 25.14 6.31 -17.35
N LYS A 429 26.40 6.19 -16.90
CA LYS A 429 26.98 6.97 -15.80
C LYS A 429 27.01 8.47 -16.10
#